data_ecd8826ebdcba66b04cda62eb236d2df
#
_entry.id   ecd8826ebdcba66b04cda62eb236d2df
#
_cell.length_a   1.000
_cell.length_b   1.000
_cell.length_c   1.000
_cell.angle_alpha   90.00
_cell.angle_beta   90.00
_cell.angle_gamma   90.00
#
_symmetry.space_group_name_H-M   'P 1'
#
loop_
_entity.id
_entity.type
_entity.pdbx_description
1 polymer ?
#
loop_
_entity_poly.entity_id
_entity_poly.type
_entity_poly.pdbx_seq_one_letter_code
_entity_poly.pdbx_strand_id
1 'polypeptide(L)'
;ESKRLGLRSCLCYEVSDRDGEEKCLQAIQENADFITECQKNQDPMLAAMFGGHALFTISDKTFDRMVAANNGRTGYHIHVSEGMNDVYDSLQNYGRRPVQRLQDHGILGPKTILGHCIHVNTAEMDIIKETGTMVVNNPESNMGNAIGICPVLQLHKRGILLGMGTDAYTHDMLESLKVFLIIQRHNAAMPNVGWCEAMTMLFENNAKMASKYFDRKLGVLEAGAAADVIVMDYKPFTPLSEENIDGHMLFGMMGKNCRTTIINGRVLYKDREFVGIDEDKINAWTMAESKKLWSTLNDRAY
;
A
#
# COMPACT_ATOMS: atom_id res chain seq x y z
N GLU A 1 -12.12 -5.21 12.97
CA GLU A 1 -11.62 -4.03 13.70
C GLU A 1 -11.74 -2.74 12.87
N SER A 2 -11.25 -2.67 11.62
CA SER A 2 -11.33 -1.46 10.78
C SER A 2 -12.73 -0.85 10.75
N LYS A 3 -13.76 -1.70 10.56
CA LYS A 3 -15.16 -1.27 10.60
C LYS A 3 -15.57 -0.68 11.97
N ARG A 4 -15.15 -1.32 13.06
CA ARG A 4 -15.43 -0.84 14.43
C ARG A 4 -14.78 0.52 14.69
N LEU A 5 -13.57 0.72 14.20
CA LEU A 5 -12.84 1.99 14.29
C LEU A 5 -13.35 3.05 13.33
N GLY A 6 -14.15 2.69 12.33
CA GLY A 6 -14.67 3.61 11.31
C GLY A 6 -13.67 3.93 10.21
N LEU A 7 -12.67 3.09 9.98
CA LEU A 7 -11.68 3.25 8.92
C LEU A 7 -12.21 2.74 7.58
N ARG A 8 -11.96 3.49 6.51
CA ARG A 8 -12.15 3.00 5.14
C ARG A 8 -10.99 2.07 4.80
N SER A 9 -11.27 0.83 4.45
CA SER A 9 -10.25 -0.21 4.29
C SER A 9 -10.53 -1.10 3.09
N CYS A 10 -9.49 -1.36 2.31
CA CYS A 10 -9.47 -2.42 1.31
C CYS A 10 -8.45 -3.45 1.78
N LEU A 11 -8.90 -4.66 2.13
CA LEU A 11 -8.11 -5.65 2.85
C LEU A 11 -7.94 -6.92 2.03
N CYS A 12 -6.88 -7.66 2.32
CA CYS A 12 -6.61 -9.00 1.80
C CYS A 12 -5.78 -9.78 2.81
N TYR A 13 -5.74 -11.11 2.67
CA TYR A 13 -4.88 -11.99 3.43
C TYR A 13 -3.70 -12.46 2.58
N GLU A 14 -2.48 -12.45 3.09
CA GLU A 14 -1.28 -12.89 2.37
C GLU A 14 -1.23 -14.40 2.19
N VAL A 15 -1.45 -14.89 0.97
CA VAL A 15 -1.21 -16.29 0.62
C VAL A 15 0.28 -16.54 0.47
N SER A 16 0.77 -17.65 1.04
CA SER A 16 2.16 -18.09 0.96
C SER A 16 2.26 -19.61 1.14
N ASP A 17 3.23 -20.24 0.49
CA ASP A 17 3.52 -21.66 0.65
C ASP A 17 4.46 -21.97 1.83
N ARG A 18 5.01 -20.93 2.49
CA ARG A 18 6.05 -21.05 3.54
C ARG A 18 5.62 -21.90 4.74
N ASP A 19 4.36 -21.82 5.12
CA ASP A 19 3.83 -22.50 6.31
C ASP A 19 3.15 -23.84 5.98
N GLY A 20 3.33 -24.33 4.75
CA GLY A 20 2.79 -25.60 4.27
C GLY A 20 1.44 -25.51 3.58
N GLU A 21 1.09 -26.58 2.88
CA GLU A 21 -0.07 -26.62 1.98
C GLU A 21 -1.42 -26.35 2.68
N GLU A 22 -1.59 -26.85 3.89
CA GLU A 22 -2.82 -26.66 4.65
C GLU A 22 -3.09 -25.17 4.94
N LYS A 23 -2.09 -24.47 5.47
CA LYS A 23 -2.20 -23.03 5.77
C LYS A 23 -2.34 -22.20 4.50
N CYS A 24 -1.65 -22.59 3.42
CA CYS A 24 -1.81 -21.95 2.12
C CYS A 24 -3.26 -22.04 1.62
N LEU A 25 -3.88 -23.23 1.69
CA LEU A 25 -5.27 -23.41 1.31
C LEU A 25 -6.24 -22.64 2.21
N GLN A 26 -5.98 -22.59 3.52
CA GLN A 26 -6.76 -21.77 4.44
C GLN A 26 -6.68 -20.28 4.09
N ALA A 27 -5.48 -19.77 3.75
CA ALA A 27 -5.27 -18.38 3.33
C ALA A 27 -6.00 -18.05 2.01
N ILE A 28 -6.00 -18.98 1.05
CA ILE A 28 -6.78 -18.83 -0.20
C ILE A 28 -8.28 -18.75 0.11
N GLN A 29 -8.78 -19.64 0.99
CA GLN A 29 -10.19 -19.66 1.39
C GLN A 29 -10.59 -18.40 2.14
N GLU A 30 -9.74 -17.90 3.05
CA GLU A 30 -9.95 -16.64 3.78
C GLU A 30 -10.16 -15.46 2.82
N ASN A 31 -9.32 -15.31 1.79
CA ASN A 31 -9.52 -14.29 0.75
C ASN A 31 -10.85 -14.46 0.03
N ALA A 32 -11.16 -15.69 -0.40
CA ALA A 32 -12.38 -15.99 -1.15
C ALA A 32 -13.66 -15.69 -0.35
N ASP A 33 -13.65 -16.03 0.93
CA ASP A 33 -14.76 -15.79 1.86
C ASP A 33 -14.93 -14.29 2.15
N PHE A 34 -13.83 -13.61 2.41
CA PHE A 34 -13.84 -12.16 2.67
C PHE A 34 -14.32 -11.35 1.44
N ILE A 35 -13.87 -11.71 0.23
CA ILE A 35 -14.38 -11.12 -1.01
C ILE A 35 -15.89 -11.33 -1.13
N THR A 36 -16.37 -12.54 -0.85
CA THR A 36 -17.80 -12.87 -0.87
C THR A 36 -18.58 -12.06 0.16
N GLU A 37 -18.05 -11.91 1.37
CA GLU A 37 -18.64 -11.09 2.42
C GLU A 37 -18.76 -9.62 1.99
N CYS A 38 -17.67 -9.02 1.45
CA CYS A 38 -17.68 -7.64 0.96
C CYS A 38 -18.70 -7.43 -0.16
N GLN A 39 -18.78 -8.36 -1.13
CA GLN A 39 -19.75 -8.31 -2.23
C GLN A 39 -21.20 -8.41 -1.76
N LYS A 40 -21.46 -9.26 -0.75
CA LYS A 40 -22.79 -9.43 -0.17
C LYS A 40 -23.24 -8.23 0.67
N ASN A 41 -22.36 -7.71 1.50
CA ASN A 41 -22.69 -6.65 2.46
C ASN A 41 -22.70 -5.25 1.82
N GLN A 42 -21.96 -5.05 0.74
CA GLN A 42 -21.84 -3.76 0.03
C GLN A 42 -21.57 -2.59 0.98
N ASP A 43 -20.72 -2.80 1.99
CA ASP A 43 -20.36 -1.75 2.95
C ASP A 43 -19.48 -0.71 2.25
N PRO A 44 -19.87 0.57 2.18
CA PRO A 44 -19.10 1.60 1.48
C PRO A 44 -17.75 1.89 2.11
N MET A 45 -17.49 1.33 3.30
CA MET A 45 -16.25 1.51 4.05
C MET A 45 -15.31 0.31 3.94
N LEU A 46 -15.74 -0.82 3.35
CA LEU A 46 -14.98 -2.04 3.34
C LEU A 46 -14.94 -2.66 1.94
N ALA A 47 -13.75 -2.90 1.44
CA ALA A 47 -13.51 -3.57 0.17
C ALA A 47 -12.48 -4.69 0.34
N ALA A 48 -12.41 -5.61 -0.63
CA ALA A 48 -11.51 -6.73 -0.63
C ALA A 48 -10.64 -6.79 -1.89
N MET A 49 -9.40 -7.18 -1.71
CA MET A 49 -8.49 -7.66 -2.74
C MET A 49 -8.15 -9.13 -2.48
N PHE A 50 -7.49 -9.78 -3.43
CA PHE A 50 -6.90 -11.10 -3.21
C PHE A 50 -5.43 -10.93 -2.90
N GLY A 51 -4.99 -11.33 -1.71
CA GLY A 51 -3.61 -11.12 -1.24
C GLY A 51 -2.68 -12.26 -1.61
N GLY A 52 -1.47 -11.91 -2.02
CA GLY A 52 -0.32 -12.80 -2.11
C GLY A 52 0.88 -12.17 -1.44
N HIS A 53 1.76 -12.97 -0.82
CA HIS A 53 2.94 -12.43 -0.17
C HIS A 53 3.96 -11.93 -1.22
N ALA A 54 4.80 -12.81 -1.76
CA ALA A 54 5.82 -12.46 -2.76
C ALA A 54 6.09 -13.68 -3.66
N LEU A 55 6.62 -13.46 -4.85
CA LEU A 55 6.73 -14.51 -5.86
C LEU A 55 7.64 -15.67 -5.42
N PHE A 56 8.71 -15.40 -4.69
CA PHE A 56 9.62 -16.43 -4.17
C PHE A 56 9.02 -17.30 -3.04
N THR A 57 7.81 -16.94 -2.56
CA THR A 57 7.07 -17.69 -1.53
C THR A 57 5.80 -18.34 -2.06
N ILE A 58 5.50 -18.22 -3.35
CA ILE A 58 4.28 -18.71 -3.97
C ILE A 58 4.65 -19.52 -5.21
N SER A 59 4.27 -20.80 -5.24
CA SER A 59 4.44 -21.67 -6.40
C SER A 59 3.44 -21.36 -7.51
N ASP A 60 3.74 -21.78 -8.76
CA ASP A 60 2.81 -21.66 -9.88
C ASP A 60 1.49 -22.37 -9.60
N LYS A 61 1.56 -23.55 -8.98
CA LYS A 61 0.38 -24.31 -8.53
C LYS A 61 -0.50 -23.48 -7.59
N THR A 62 0.12 -22.70 -6.71
CA THR A 62 -0.60 -21.85 -5.77
C THR A 62 -1.17 -20.62 -6.48
N PHE A 63 -0.47 -20.02 -7.44
CA PHE A 63 -1.04 -18.97 -8.28
C PHE A 63 -2.30 -19.45 -9.04
N ASP A 64 -2.25 -20.64 -9.66
CA ASP A 64 -3.42 -21.20 -10.34
C ASP A 64 -4.61 -21.39 -9.38
N ARG A 65 -4.36 -21.83 -8.15
CA ARG A 65 -5.39 -21.95 -7.10
C ARG A 65 -5.96 -20.60 -6.67
N MET A 66 -5.11 -19.58 -6.52
CA MET A 66 -5.52 -18.21 -6.21
C MET A 66 -6.41 -17.65 -7.32
N VAL A 67 -6.02 -17.84 -8.58
CA VAL A 67 -6.79 -17.38 -9.74
C VAL A 67 -8.13 -18.10 -9.84
N ALA A 68 -8.15 -19.41 -9.66
CA ALA A 68 -9.38 -20.18 -9.63
C ALA A 68 -10.33 -19.74 -8.50
N ALA A 69 -9.81 -19.53 -7.29
CA ALA A 69 -10.58 -19.07 -6.13
C ALA A 69 -11.09 -17.63 -6.28
N ASN A 70 -10.27 -16.72 -6.85
CA ASN A 70 -10.68 -15.35 -7.14
C ASN A 70 -11.74 -15.29 -8.25
N ASN A 71 -11.62 -16.10 -9.26
CA ASN A 71 -12.54 -16.17 -10.41
C ASN A 71 -12.87 -14.77 -11.00
N GLY A 72 -11.87 -13.89 -11.10
CA GLY A 72 -12.03 -12.54 -11.65
C GLY A 72 -12.84 -11.55 -10.82
N ARG A 73 -13.18 -11.89 -9.56
CA ARG A 73 -14.05 -11.07 -8.69
C ARG A 73 -13.39 -9.76 -8.26
N THR A 74 -12.07 -9.75 -8.07
CA THR A 74 -11.31 -8.56 -7.64
C THR A 74 -9.88 -8.59 -8.17
N GLY A 75 -9.10 -7.52 -7.94
CA GLY A 75 -7.67 -7.49 -8.22
C GLY A 75 -6.84 -8.13 -7.12
N TYR A 76 -5.52 -8.22 -7.37
CA TYR A 76 -4.56 -8.81 -6.45
C TYR A 76 -3.71 -7.74 -5.79
N HIS A 77 -3.21 -8.02 -4.59
CA HIS A 77 -2.18 -7.23 -3.92
C HIS A 77 -1.02 -8.15 -3.55
N ILE A 78 0.18 -7.89 -4.09
CA ILE A 78 1.34 -8.77 -3.99
C ILE A 78 2.65 -7.96 -4.04
N HIS A 79 3.67 -8.38 -3.28
CA HIS A 79 5.02 -7.82 -3.37
C HIS A 79 5.72 -8.37 -4.62
N VAL A 80 6.36 -7.51 -5.40
CA VAL A 80 6.96 -7.89 -6.68
C VAL A 80 8.33 -7.26 -6.84
N SER A 81 9.34 -8.08 -7.11
CA SER A 81 10.70 -7.61 -7.39
C SER A 81 11.19 -6.61 -6.33
N GLU A 82 10.84 -6.86 -5.07
CA GLU A 82 11.27 -6.06 -3.93
C GLU A 82 12.78 -6.20 -3.72
N GLY A 83 13.26 -7.44 -3.59
CA GLY A 83 14.68 -7.77 -3.54
C GLY A 83 15.11 -8.62 -4.75
N MET A 84 16.41 -8.70 -4.99
CA MET A 84 16.96 -9.52 -6.08
C MET A 84 16.71 -11.02 -5.89
N ASN A 85 16.49 -11.48 -4.66
CA ASN A 85 16.08 -12.85 -4.36
C ASN A 85 14.78 -13.24 -5.07
N ASP A 86 13.80 -12.33 -5.16
CA ASP A 86 12.55 -12.56 -5.88
C ASP A 86 12.78 -12.75 -7.38
N VAL A 87 13.69 -11.96 -7.95
CA VAL A 87 14.08 -12.05 -9.36
C VAL A 87 14.85 -13.36 -9.64
N TYR A 88 15.83 -13.70 -8.78
CA TYR A 88 16.63 -14.90 -8.97
C TYR A 88 15.82 -16.18 -8.79
N ASP A 89 14.98 -16.24 -7.76
CA ASP A 89 14.08 -17.38 -7.54
C ASP A 89 13.16 -17.60 -8.75
N SER A 90 12.53 -16.53 -9.23
CA SER A 90 11.61 -16.59 -10.36
C SER A 90 12.30 -17.06 -11.65
N LEU A 91 13.51 -16.59 -11.92
CA LEU A 91 14.29 -17.03 -13.08
C LEU A 91 14.79 -18.47 -12.94
N GLN A 92 15.30 -18.83 -11.78
CA GLN A 92 15.89 -20.15 -11.53
C GLN A 92 14.85 -21.27 -11.54
N ASN A 93 13.72 -21.06 -10.88
CA ASN A 93 12.72 -22.10 -10.67
C ASN A 93 11.64 -22.13 -11.78
N TYR A 94 11.39 -20.99 -12.44
CA TYR A 94 10.27 -20.87 -13.40
C TYR A 94 10.70 -20.36 -14.77
N GLY A 95 11.96 -19.94 -14.96
CA GLY A 95 12.46 -19.43 -16.25
C GLY A 95 11.80 -18.13 -16.72
N ARG A 96 11.14 -17.40 -15.81
CA ARG A 96 10.43 -16.15 -16.05
C ARG A 96 10.87 -15.09 -15.05
N ARG A 97 10.83 -13.82 -15.45
CA ARG A 97 10.95 -12.74 -14.48
C ARG A 97 9.63 -12.53 -13.72
N PRO A 98 9.66 -11.92 -12.53
CA PRO A 98 8.49 -11.80 -11.66
C PRO A 98 7.21 -11.31 -12.33
N VAL A 99 7.25 -10.18 -13.05
CA VAL A 99 6.05 -9.63 -13.71
C VAL A 99 5.57 -10.49 -14.87
N GLN A 100 6.49 -11.11 -15.62
CA GLN A 100 6.13 -12.06 -16.68
C GLN A 100 5.40 -13.29 -16.11
N ARG A 101 5.88 -13.80 -14.97
CA ARG A 101 5.26 -14.93 -14.29
C ARG A 101 3.83 -14.60 -13.84
N LEU A 102 3.60 -13.39 -13.29
CA LEU A 102 2.26 -12.94 -12.93
C LEU A 102 1.34 -12.77 -14.15
N GLN A 103 1.91 -12.32 -15.28
CA GLN A 103 1.17 -12.22 -16.54
C GLN A 103 0.73 -13.60 -17.05
N ASP A 104 1.63 -14.58 -17.02
CA ASP A 104 1.33 -15.96 -17.49
C ASP A 104 0.18 -16.59 -16.67
N HIS A 105 0.05 -16.26 -15.37
CA HIS A 105 -1.04 -16.70 -14.50
C HIS A 105 -2.30 -15.81 -14.53
N GLY A 106 -2.31 -14.72 -15.30
CA GLY A 106 -3.50 -13.85 -15.40
C GLY A 106 -3.79 -13.04 -14.11
N ILE A 107 -2.77 -12.75 -13.30
CA ILE A 107 -2.89 -11.99 -12.06
C ILE A 107 -2.90 -10.49 -12.32
N LEU A 108 -2.23 -10.03 -13.39
CA LEU A 108 -2.13 -8.62 -13.73
C LEU A 108 -3.47 -8.06 -14.24
N GLY A 109 -3.68 -6.78 -14.02
CA GLY A 109 -4.87 -6.07 -14.50
C GLY A 109 -5.13 -4.76 -13.77
N PRO A 110 -6.14 -4.00 -14.21
CA PRO A 110 -6.37 -2.61 -13.77
C PRO A 110 -6.79 -2.47 -12.29
N LYS A 111 -7.11 -3.57 -11.62
CA LYS A 111 -7.40 -3.61 -10.19
C LYS A 111 -6.29 -4.27 -9.37
N THR A 112 -5.19 -4.74 -9.98
CA THR A 112 -4.06 -5.34 -9.27
C THR A 112 -3.07 -4.27 -8.83
N ILE A 113 -2.56 -4.40 -7.61
CA ILE A 113 -1.49 -3.59 -7.02
C ILE A 113 -0.24 -4.44 -6.85
N LEU A 114 0.86 -3.99 -7.43
CA LEU A 114 2.19 -4.54 -7.20
C LEU A 114 2.93 -3.66 -6.21
N GLY A 115 3.31 -4.23 -5.07
CA GLY A 115 4.17 -3.55 -4.10
C GLY A 115 5.61 -3.46 -4.59
N HIS A 116 6.28 -2.36 -4.29
CA HIS A 116 7.71 -2.08 -4.50
C HIS A 116 8.17 -1.96 -5.95
N CYS A 117 8.20 -3.03 -6.75
CA CYS A 117 8.68 -3.04 -8.13
C CYS A 117 10.08 -2.42 -8.31
N ILE A 118 11.02 -2.71 -7.37
CA ILE A 118 12.35 -2.09 -7.35
C ILE A 118 13.21 -2.64 -8.49
N HIS A 119 13.23 -3.97 -8.65
CA HIS A 119 14.12 -4.67 -9.59
C HIS A 119 13.42 -5.09 -10.89
N VAL A 120 12.38 -4.37 -11.30
CA VAL A 120 11.73 -4.57 -12.60
C VAL A 120 12.59 -4.04 -13.73
N ASN A 121 12.61 -4.75 -14.87
CA ASN A 121 13.28 -4.29 -16.08
C ASN A 121 12.30 -3.58 -17.06
N THR A 122 12.84 -3.08 -18.17
CA THR A 122 12.06 -2.35 -19.18
C THR A 122 10.88 -3.16 -19.73
N ALA A 123 11.09 -4.43 -20.06
CA ALA A 123 10.02 -5.29 -20.58
C ALA A 123 8.91 -5.53 -19.55
N GLU A 124 9.27 -5.69 -18.27
CA GLU A 124 8.30 -5.81 -17.18
C GLU A 124 7.52 -4.52 -16.96
N MET A 125 8.17 -3.35 -17.08
CA MET A 125 7.48 -2.05 -17.03
C MET A 125 6.46 -1.90 -18.17
N ASP A 126 6.79 -2.40 -19.37
CA ASP A 126 5.89 -2.36 -20.53
C ASP A 126 4.67 -3.28 -20.29
N ILE A 127 4.87 -4.48 -19.75
CA ILE A 127 3.78 -5.39 -19.34
C ILE A 127 2.87 -4.73 -18.29
N ILE A 128 3.43 -4.11 -17.25
CA ILE A 128 2.67 -3.39 -16.21
C ILE A 128 1.81 -2.30 -16.85
N LYS A 129 2.38 -1.55 -17.82
CA LYS A 129 1.66 -0.51 -18.54
C LYS A 129 0.53 -1.07 -19.40
N GLU A 130 0.79 -2.10 -20.21
CA GLU A 130 -0.18 -2.71 -21.12
C GLU A 130 -1.37 -3.33 -20.38
N THR A 131 -1.13 -3.95 -19.25
CA THR A 131 -2.18 -4.55 -18.41
C THR A 131 -2.94 -3.54 -17.54
N GLY A 132 -2.48 -2.30 -17.48
CA GLY A 132 -3.05 -1.26 -16.61
C GLY A 132 -2.88 -1.54 -15.12
N THR A 133 -1.93 -2.42 -14.78
CA THR A 133 -1.62 -2.79 -13.39
C THR A 133 -1.02 -1.60 -12.64
N MET A 134 -1.38 -1.46 -11.38
CA MET A 134 -0.94 -0.36 -10.50
C MET A 134 0.32 -0.75 -9.73
N VAL A 135 1.16 0.23 -9.44
CA VAL A 135 2.37 0.03 -8.62
C VAL A 135 2.33 0.96 -7.42
N VAL A 136 2.69 0.46 -6.24
CA VAL A 136 2.85 1.25 -5.02
C VAL A 136 4.30 1.24 -4.58
N ASN A 137 4.89 2.42 -4.48
CA ASN A 137 6.24 2.62 -3.95
C ASN A 137 6.20 2.91 -2.45
N ASN A 138 7.03 2.20 -1.68
CA ASN A 138 7.16 2.32 -0.22
C ASN A 138 8.57 2.82 0.12
N PRO A 139 8.87 4.13 0.02
CA PRO A 139 10.24 4.64 0.02
C PRO A 139 11.01 4.31 1.28
N GLU A 140 10.40 4.46 2.46
CA GLU A 140 11.07 4.24 3.74
C GLU A 140 11.31 2.76 4.01
N SER A 141 10.35 1.89 3.70
CA SER A 141 10.52 0.44 3.79
C SER A 141 11.66 -0.03 2.88
N ASN A 142 11.67 0.41 1.62
CA ASN A 142 12.71 0.06 0.66
C ASN A 142 14.12 0.46 1.15
N MET A 143 14.22 1.64 1.75
CA MET A 143 15.49 2.14 2.32
C MET A 143 15.87 1.40 3.59
N GLY A 144 14.92 1.19 4.50
CA GLY A 144 15.14 0.51 5.77
C GLY A 144 15.57 -0.94 5.58
N ASN A 145 15.03 -1.62 4.59
CA ASN A 145 15.41 -2.99 4.21
C ASN A 145 16.65 -3.03 3.31
N ALA A 146 17.20 -1.87 2.92
CA ALA A 146 18.39 -1.74 2.06
C ALA A 146 18.29 -2.50 0.71
N ILE A 147 17.10 -2.56 0.12
CA ILE A 147 16.79 -3.38 -1.07
C ILE A 147 16.86 -2.62 -2.38
N GLY A 148 17.10 -1.31 -2.33
CA GLY A 148 17.25 -0.47 -3.51
C GLY A 148 16.16 0.59 -3.65
N ILE A 149 16.10 1.20 -4.82
CA ILE A 149 15.22 2.34 -5.12
C ILE A 149 14.31 1.98 -6.29
N CYS A 150 13.01 2.08 -6.08
CA CYS A 150 12.04 1.87 -7.15
C CYS A 150 12.27 2.88 -8.29
N PRO A 151 12.31 2.44 -9.56
CA PRO A 151 12.55 3.28 -10.73
C PRO A 151 11.32 4.14 -11.08
N VAL A 152 10.78 4.87 -10.10
CA VAL A 152 9.53 5.62 -10.20
C VAL A 152 9.53 6.59 -11.38
N LEU A 153 10.63 7.30 -11.63
CA LEU A 153 10.70 8.25 -12.74
C LEU A 153 10.51 7.57 -14.10
N GLN A 154 11.01 6.34 -14.24
CA GLN A 154 10.85 5.56 -15.49
C GLN A 154 9.43 5.00 -15.62
N LEU A 155 8.85 4.50 -14.52
CA LEU A 155 7.47 4.01 -14.48
C LEU A 155 6.47 5.15 -14.73
N HIS A 156 6.69 6.31 -14.11
CA HIS A 156 5.88 7.52 -14.30
C HIS A 156 5.90 7.99 -15.75
N LYS A 157 7.10 8.06 -16.37
CA LYS A 157 7.26 8.45 -17.79
C LYS A 157 6.47 7.54 -18.75
N ARG A 158 6.26 6.28 -18.39
CA ARG A 158 5.42 5.34 -19.14
C ARG A 158 3.92 5.55 -18.92
N GLY A 159 3.54 6.41 -17.98
CA GLY A 159 2.14 6.63 -17.61
C GLY A 159 1.52 5.44 -16.86
N ILE A 160 2.32 4.70 -16.10
CA ILE A 160 1.84 3.69 -15.16
C ILE A 160 1.21 4.41 -13.97
N LEU A 161 0.07 3.91 -13.48
CA LEU A 161 -0.58 4.45 -12.29
C LEU A 161 0.24 4.07 -11.05
N LEU A 162 0.96 5.06 -10.51
CA LEU A 162 1.84 4.92 -9.37
C LEU A 162 1.21 5.53 -8.13
N GLY A 163 1.22 4.80 -7.02
CA GLY A 163 0.84 5.28 -5.70
C GLY A 163 2.02 5.30 -4.75
N MET A 164 1.79 5.91 -3.59
CA MET A 164 2.72 5.95 -2.47
C MET A 164 2.12 5.20 -1.29
N GLY A 165 2.91 4.33 -0.68
CA GLY A 165 2.58 3.58 0.52
C GLY A 165 3.66 3.70 1.57
N THR A 166 3.39 3.13 2.73
CA THR A 166 4.30 3.12 3.89
C THR A 166 4.83 1.73 4.21
N ASP A 167 4.18 0.69 3.68
CA ASP A 167 4.41 -0.67 4.15
C ASP A 167 4.20 -0.75 5.69
N ALA A 168 4.85 -1.66 6.39
CA ALA A 168 4.82 -1.73 7.86
C ALA A 168 5.90 -0.86 8.53
N TYR A 169 6.53 0.08 7.82
CA TYR A 169 7.69 0.84 8.30
C TYR A 169 7.32 2.11 9.04
N THR A 170 6.40 2.89 8.51
CA THR A 170 5.89 4.13 9.12
C THR A 170 4.38 4.24 8.96
N HIS A 171 3.76 5.18 9.68
CA HIS A 171 2.35 5.54 9.51
C HIS A 171 2.17 7.00 9.05
N ASP A 172 3.28 7.73 8.81
CA ASP A 172 3.27 9.13 8.39
C ASP A 172 3.50 9.27 6.88
N MET A 173 2.41 9.42 6.12
CA MET A 173 2.47 9.60 4.66
C MET A 173 3.18 10.89 4.23
N LEU A 174 3.22 11.94 5.08
CA LEU A 174 3.95 13.17 4.77
C LEU A 174 5.46 12.99 4.97
N GLU A 175 5.87 12.13 5.90
CA GLU A 175 7.26 11.69 6.03
C GLU A 175 7.68 10.90 4.78
N SER A 176 6.90 9.92 4.37
CA SER A 176 7.14 9.14 3.14
C SER A 176 7.21 10.02 1.89
N LEU A 177 6.37 11.07 1.81
CA LEU A 177 6.40 12.05 0.71
C LEU A 177 7.75 12.76 0.61
N LYS A 178 8.27 13.21 1.74
CA LYS A 178 9.57 13.89 1.83
C LYS A 178 10.73 12.95 1.52
N VAL A 179 10.72 11.75 2.10
CA VAL A 179 11.73 10.71 1.88
C VAL A 179 11.77 10.32 0.41
N PHE A 180 10.61 10.11 -0.21
CA PHE A 180 10.51 9.84 -1.64
C PHE A 180 11.23 10.91 -2.48
N LEU A 181 10.92 12.19 -2.26
CA LEU A 181 11.53 13.27 -3.02
C LEU A 181 13.06 13.27 -2.89
N ILE A 182 13.54 13.15 -1.66
CA ILE A 182 14.99 13.20 -1.38
C ILE A 182 15.71 12.02 -2.03
N ILE A 183 15.17 10.80 -1.90
CA ILE A 183 15.86 9.61 -2.42
C ILE A 183 15.83 9.55 -3.95
N GLN A 184 14.74 9.97 -4.61
CA GLN A 184 14.69 10.02 -6.08
C GLN A 184 15.70 11.04 -6.64
N ARG A 185 15.81 12.21 -6.03
CA ARG A 185 16.82 13.21 -6.40
C ARG A 185 18.24 12.72 -6.20
N HIS A 186 18.50 12.09 -5.06
CA HIS A 186 19.81 11.55 -4.74
C HIS A 186 20.22 10.45 -5.74
N ASN A 187 19.30 9.53 -6.02
CA ASN A 187 19.53 8.43 -6.97
C ASN A 187 19.74 8.92 -8.42
N ALA A 188 18.94 9.90 -8.85
CA ALA A 188 19.05 10.46 -10.20
C ALA A 188 20.21 11.43 -10.36
N ALA A 189 20.84 11.91 -9.26
CA ALA A 189 21.79 13.01 -9.24
C ALA A 189 21.25 14.29 -9.92
N MET A 190 19.94 14.54 -9.80
CA MET A 190 19.23 15.65 -10.45
C MET A 190 18.31 16.35 -9.45
N PRO A 191 18.44 17.69 -9.27
CA PRO A 191 17.65 18.43 -8.28
C PRO A 191 16.21 18.75 -8.71
N ASN A 192 15.91 18.60 -9.99
CA ASN A 192 14.63 18.99 -10.62
C ASN A 192 13.67 17.82 -10.91
N VAL A 193 13.90 16.64 -10.31
CA VAL A 193 13.01 15.47 -10.43
C VAL A 193 12.29 15.17 -9.11
N GLY A 194 11.24 14.36 -9.19
CA GLY A 194 10.56 13.78 -8.03
C GLY A 194 9.50 14.68 -7.37
N TRP A 195 9.48 16.00 -7.65
CA TRP A 195 8.51 16.91 -7.03
C TRP A 195 7.07 16.67 -7.49
N CYS A 196 6.85 16.77 -8.78
CA CYS A 196 5.51 16.56 -9.36
C CYS A 196 5.05 15.11 -9.15
N GLU A 197 5.97 14.15 -9.31
CA GLU A 197 5.69 12.74 -9.08
C GLU A 197 5.24 12.49 -7.63
N ALA A 198 5.93 13.06 -6.63
CA ALA A 198 5.58 12.93 -5.23
C ALA A 198 4.15 13.41 -4.95
N MET A 199 3.83 14.62 -5.37
CA MET A 199 2.51 15.23 -5.16
C MET A 199 1.41 14.46 -5.88
N THR A 200 1.62 14.12 -7.16
CA THR A 200 0.66 13.34 -7.95
C THR A 200 0.42 11.95 -7.35
N MET A 201 1.47 11.25 -6.92
CA MET A 201 1.34 9.90 -6.35
C MET A 201 0.50 9.90 -5.07
N LEU A 202 0.79 10.80 -4.14
CA LEU A 202 0.08 10.83 -2.85
C LEU A 202 -1.31 11.43 -2.95
N PHE A 203 -1.44 12.62 -3.55
CA PHE A 203 -2.69 13.39 -3.46
C PHE A 203 -3.69 13.12 -4.58
N GLU A 204 -3.25 12.53 -5.71
CA GLU A 204 -4.17 12.19 -6.80
C GLU A 204 -4.26 10.69 -7.04
N ASN A 205 -3.11 10.01 -7.23
CA ASN A 205 -3.12 8.63 -7.69
C ASN A 205 -3.59 7.65 -6.63
N ASN A 206 -3.24 7.85 -5.35
CA ASN A 206 -3.77 7.04 -4.27
C ASN A 206 -5.31 7.07 -4.23
N ALA A 207 -5.90 8.24 -4.44
CA ALA A 207 -7.36 8.37 -4.54
C ALA A 207 -7.92 7.67 -5.79
N LYS A 208 -7.23 7.78 -6.95
CA LYS A 208 -7.60 7.07 -8.20
C LYS A 208 -7.55 5.55 -8.01
N MET A 209 -6.54 5.03 -7.30
CA MET A 209 -6.43 3.60 -6.95
C MET A 209 -7.57 3.16 -6.04
N ALA A 210 -7.80 3.89 -4.95
CA ALA A 210 -8.87 3.59 -4.00
C ALA A 210 -10.26 3.62 -4.66
N SER A 211 -10.50 4.55 -5.58
CA SER A 211 -11.76 4.67 -6.33
C SER A 211 -12.06 3.48 -7.25
N LYS A 212 -11.12 2.55 -7.46
CA LYS A 212 -11.38 1.28 -8.15
C LYS A 212 -12.10 0.26 -7.28
N TYR A 213 -12.14 0.49 -5.96
CA TYR A 213 -12.70 -0.40 -4.96
C TYR A 213 -13.88 0.19 -4.20
N PHE A 214 -14.02 1.52 -4.19
CA PHE A 214 -15.09 2.22 -3.47
C PHE A 214 -15.92 3.04 -4.44
N ASP A 215 -17.25 2.93 -4.35
CA ASP A 215 -18.22 3.61 -5.23
C ASP A 215 -18.36 5.12 -4.95
N ARG A 216 -17.44 5.68 -4.20
CA ARG A 216 -17.42 7.12 -3.85
C ARG A 216 -16.18 7.78 -4.41
N LYS A 217 -16.33 9.01 -4.88
CA LYS A 217 -15.18 9.83 -5.24
C LYS A 217 -14.39 10.16 -3.98
N LEU A 218 -13.10 9.90 -4.02
CA LEU A 218 -12.17 10.06 -2.91
C LEU A 218 -11.11 11.12 -3.23
N GLY A 219 -10.46 11.69 -2.20
CA GLY A 219 -9.33 12.59 -2.34
C GLY A 219 -9.66 14.00 -2.86
N VAL A 220 -10.94 14.40 -2.84
CA VAL A 220 -11.38 15.74 -3.28
C VAL A 220 -12.39 16.32 -2.30
N LEU A 221 -12.41 17.65 -2.21
CA LEU A 221 -13.38 18.40 -1.43
C LEU A 221 -14.45 18.96 -2.39
N GLU A 222 -15.46 18.13 -2.71
CA GLU A 222 -16.57 18.52 -3.55
C GLU A 222 -17.88 17.88 -3.10
N ALA A 223 -19.01 18.46 -3.48
CA ALA A 223 -20.33 17.91 -3.16
C ALA A 223 -20.51 16.52 -3.80
N GLY A 224 -20.92 15.53 -3.01
CA GLY A 224 -21.12 14.14 -3.44
C GLY A 224 -19.88 13.22 -3.26
N ALA A 225 -18.71 13.76 -2.99
CA ALA A 225 -17.53 12.97 -2.63
C ALA A 225 -17.67 12.38 -1.21
N ALA A 226 -16.84 11.40 -0.90
CA ALA A 226 -16.71 10.90 0.47
C ALA A 226 -16.14 12.01 1.36
N ALA A 227 -16.74 12.20 2.53
CA ALA A 227 -16.24 13.16 3.50
C ALA A 227 -15.09 12.55 4.34
N ASP A 228 -13.99 12.22 3.65
CA ASP A 228 -12.74 11.77 4.24
C ASP A 228 -11.78 12.97 4.26
N VAL A 229 -11.62 13.61 5.42
CA VAL A 229 -10.96 14.91 5.57
C VAL A 229 -10.03 14.90 6.78
N ILE A 230 -8.85 15.47 6.62
CA ILE A 230 -7.95 15.81 7.73
C ILE A 230 -7.84 17.32 7.89
N VAL A 231 -7.69 17.76 9.14
CA VAL A 231 -7.39 19.17 9.46
C VAL A 231 -6.01 19.23 10.09
N MET A 232 -5.13 19.99 9.44
CA MET A 232 -3.75 20.15 9.86
C MET A 232 -3.58 21.42 10.71
N ASP A 233 -3.02 21.29 11.91
CA ASP A 233 -2.60 22.41 12.76
C ASP A 233 -1.17 22.80 12.37
N TYR A 234 -1.06 23.66 11.37
CA TYR A 234 0.21 24.08 10.80
C TYR A 234 0.29 25.60 10.72
N LYS A 235 1.38 26.15 11.25
CA LYS A 235 1.68 27.60 11.18
C LYS A 235 2.78 27.83 10.15
N PRO A 236 2.44 28.34 8.96
CA PRO A 236 3.41 28.55 7.90
C PRO A 236 4.38 29.71 8.25
N PHE A 237 5.61 29.59 7.79
CA PHE A 237 6.64 30.63 7.94
C PHE A 237 6.50 31.76 6.90
N THR A 238 5.76 31.49 5.81
CA THR A 238 5.44 32.45 4.75
C THR A 238 3.93 32.40 4.49
N PRO A 239 3.33 33.43 3.89
CA PRO A 239 1.93 33.34 3.45
C PRO A 239 1.71 32.13 2.55
N LEU A 240 0.67 31.36 2.82
CA LEU A 240 0.30 30.21 1.98
C LEU A 240 -0.35 30.70 0.69
N SER A 241 0.05 30.09 -0.43
CA SER A 241 -0.52 30.29 -1.75
C SER A 241 -0.53 28.99 -2.55
N GLU A 242 -1.20 28.97 -3.70
CA GLU A 242 -1.23 27.82 -4.61
C GLU A 242 0.19 27.49 -5.11
N GLU A 243 1.07 28.48 -5.26
CA GLU A 243 2.43 28.28 -5.78
C GLU A 243 3.39 27.68 -4.76
N ASN A 244 3.08 27.74 -3.45
CA ASN A 244 4.02 27.29 -2.41
C ASN A 244 3.48 26.20 -1.48
N ILE A 245 2.19 25.85 -1.56
CA ILE A 245 1.58 24.87 -0.66
C ILE A 245 2.29 23.50 -0.71
N ASP A 246 2.71 23.06 -1.88
CA ASP A 246 3.45 21.81 -2.06
C ASP A 246 4.75 21.81 -1.27
N GLY A 247 5.48 22.95 -1.25
CA GLY A 247 6.68 23.12 -0.47
C GLY A 247 6.42 23.04 1.04
N HIS A 248 5.31 23.60 1.50
CA HIS A 248 4.90 23.49 2.90
C HIS A 248 4.51 22.06 3.26
N MET A 249 3.85 21.31 2.37
CA MET A 249 3.53 19.89 2.58
C MET A 249 4.80 19.03 2.63
N LEU A 250 5.74 19.23 1.70
CA LEU A 250 6.97 18.46 1.60
C LEU A 250 7.97 18.72 2.75
N PHE A 251 8.07 19.96 3.22
CA PHE A 251 9.16 20.35 4.13
C PHE A 251 8.71 20.89 5.48
N GLY A 252 7.45 21.29 5.61
CA GLY A 252 6.93 21.92 6.81
C GLY A 252 5.93 21.08 7.58
N MET A 253 5.04 20.35 6.90
CA MET A 253 4.01 19.55 7.53
C MET A 253 4.51 18.13 7.84
N MET A 254 3.96 17.55 8.90
CA MET A 254 4.19 16.17 9.33
C MET A 254 2.87 15.59 9.82
N GLY A 255 2.74 14.26 9.88
CA GLY A 255 1.53 13.61 10.41
C GLY A 255 1.14 14.08 11.81
N LYS A 256 2.12 14.41 12.67
CA LYS A 256 1.85 14.98 14.01
C LYS A 256 1.12 16.33 14.00
N ASN A 257 1.09 17.03 12.87
CA ASN A 257 0.28 18.24 12.70
C ASN A 257 -1.20 17.94 12.47
N CYS A 258 -1.58 16.67 12.23
CA CYS A 258 -2.98 16.31 12.10
C CYS A 258 -3.71 16.56 13.44
N ARG A 259 -4.68 17.46 13.43
CA ARG A 259 -5.50 17.82 14.57
C ARG A 259 -6.83 17.10 14.59
N THR A 260 -7.40 16.87 13.39
CA THR A 260 -8.71 16.22 13.26
C THR A 260 -8.71 15.30 12.07
N THR A 261 -9.30 14.12 12.24
CA THR A 261 -9.54 13.14 11.17
C THR A 261 -11.02 12.82 11.10
N ILE A 262 -11.58 12.98 9.91
CA ILE A 262 -12.98 12.70 9.58
C ILE A 262 -12.97 11.63 8.48
N ILE A 263 -13.74 10.56 8.67
CA ILE A 263 -13.89 9.51 7.64
C ILE A 263 -15.38 9.25 7.43
N ASN A 264 -15.80 9.34 6.19
CA ASN A 264 -17.22 9.24 5.76
C ASN A 264 -18.17 10.15 6.57
N GLY A 265 -17.69 11.37 6.89
CA GLY A 265 -18.42 12.36 7.69
C GLY A 265 -18.42 12.13 9.21
N ARG A 266 -17.82 11.04 9.69
CA ARG A 266 -17.68 10.75 11.12
C ARG A 266 -16.34 11.26 11.62
N VAL A 267 -16.34 12.05 12.68
CA VAL A 267 -15.12 12.51 13.37
C VAL A 267 -14.57 11.35 14.20
N LEU A 268 -13.36 10.88 13.85
CA LEU A 268 -12.68 9.77 14.54
C LEU A 268 -11.59 10.26 15.49
N TYR A 269 -10.98 11.39 15.17
CA TYR A 269 -9.92 12.02 15.93
C TYR A 269 -10.15 13.53 15.93
N LYS A 270 -10.14 14.18 17.09
CA LYS A 270 -10.42 15.61 17.21
C LYS A 270 -9.55 16.22 18.31
N ASP A 271 -8.94 17.35 18.01
CA ASP A 271 -8.08 18.08 18.93
C ASP A 271 -6.98 17.21 19.56
N ARG A 272 -6.50 16.23 18.79
CA ARG A 272 -5.47 15.23 19.17
C ARG A 272 -5.93 14.17 20.14
N GLU A 273 -7.23 13.90 20.21
CA GLU A 273 -7.82 12.83 21.02
C GLU A 273 -8.70 11.94 20.13
N PHE A 274 -8.69 10.64 20.40
CA PHE A 274 -9.56 9.70 19.72
C PHE A 274 -11.00 9.82 20.21
N VAL A 275 -11.94 9.86 19.31
CA VAL A 275 -13.37 9.93 19.64
C VAL A 275 -13.92 8.53 19.89
N GLY A 276 -14.33 8.27 21.13
CA GLY A 276 -14.95 6.99 21.52
C GLY A 276 -13.96 5.83 21.68
N ILE A 277 -12.67 6.11 21.80
CA ILE A 277 -11.62 5.14 22.08
C ILE A 277 -10.91 5.57 23.36
N ASP A 278 -10.77 4.63 24.29
CA ASP A 278 -9.96 4.77 25.51
C ASP A 278 -8.52 4.37 25.17
N GLU A 279 -7.70 5.36 24.83
CA GLU A 279 -6.32 5.15 24.41
C GLU A 279 -5.45 4.58 25.53
N ASP A 280 -5.64 5.03 26.78
CA ASP A 280 -4.89 4.55 27.93
C ASP A 280 -5.15 3.07 28.18
N LYS A 281 -6.40 2.63 28.05
CA LYS A 281 -6.77 1.22 28.17
C LYS A 281 -6.16 0.36 27.06
N ILE A 282 -6.15 0.85 25.82
CA ILE A 282 -5.51 0.16 24.67
C ILE A 282 -4.02 0.06 24.91
N ASN A 283 -3.36 1.15 25.30
CA ASN A 283 -1.93 1.16 25.58
C ASN A 283 -1.55 0.21 26.71
N ALA A 284 -2.32 0.20 27.82
CA ALA A 284 -2.09 -0.73 28.93
C ALA A 284 -2.22 -2.19 28.47
N TRP A 285 -3.23 -2.50 27.65
CA TRP A 285 -3.42 -3.85 27.09
C TRP A 285 -2.29 -4.22 26.13
N THR A 286 -1.93 -3.34 25.21
CA THR A 286 -0.84 -3.56 24.24
C THR A 286 0.49 -3.81 24.96
N MET A 287 0.80 -3.05 26.00
CA MET A 287 2.00 -3.26 26.82
C MET A 287 2.01 -4.63 27.52
N ALA A 288 0.85 -5.09 28.00
CA ALA A 288 0.74 -6.40 28.63
C ALA A 288 0.94 -7.55 27.61
N GLU A 289 0.32 -7.46 26.43
CA GLU A 289 0.44 -8.47 25.38
C GLU A 289 1.85 -8.49 24.75
N SER A 290 2.45 -7.31 24.55
CA SER A 290 3.83 -7.21 24.04
C SER A 290 4.84 -7.90 24.97
N LYS A 291 4.67 -7.80 26.29
CA LYS A 291 5.53 -8.52 27.25
C LYS A 291 5.47 -10.03 27.04
N LYS A 292 4.28 -10.59 26.81
CA LYS A 292 4.11 -12.03 26.55
C LYS A 292 4.81 -12.43 25.25
N LEU A 293 4.63 -11.63 24.18
CA LEU A 293 5.26 -11.87 22.89
C LEU A 293 6.79 -11.87 23.01
N TRP A 294 7.36 -10.85 23.63
CA TRP A 294 8.80 -10.73 23.83
C TRP A 294 9.37 -11.86 24.68
N SER A 295 8.67 -12.29 25.74
CA SER A 295 9.08 -13.46 26.52
C SER A 295 9.16 -14.70 25.62
N THR A 296 8.11 -14.96 24.82
CA THR A 296 8.08 -16.12 23.92
C THR A 296 9.21 -16.09 22.87
N LEU A 297 9.52 -14.89 22.33
CA LEU A 297 10.59 -14.73 21.35
C LEU A 297 11.98 -14.93 21.98
N ASN A 298 12.19 -14.39 23.17
CA ASN A 298 13.48 -14.54 23.89
C ASN A 298 13.73 -15.97 24.35
N ASP A 299 12.68 -16.75 24.62
CA ASP A 299 12.78 -18.16 25.03
C ASP A 299 13.06 -19.10 23.83
N ARG A 300 12.92 -18.61 22.58
CA ARG A 300 13.32 -19.36 21.39
C ARG A 300 14.84 -19.25 21.26
N ALA A 301 15.55 -20.35 21.54
CA ALA A 301 16.98 -20.44 21.24
C ALA A 301 17.19 -20.25 19.72
N TYR A 302 18.06 -19.32 19.34
CA TYR A 302 18.54 -19.15 17.98
C TYR A 302 19.50 -20.28 17.60
#